data_33f2dd7f112c2e1fa1d458cfcbbce62b
#
_entry.id   33f2dd7f112c2e1fa1d458cfcbbce62b
#
_cell.length_a   1.000
_cell.length_b   1.000
_cell.length_c   1.000
_cell.angle_alpha   90.00
_cell.angle_beta   90.00
_cell.angle_gamma   90.00
#
_symmetry.space_group_name_H-M   'P 1'
#
loop_
_entity.id
_entity.type
_entity.pdbx_description
1 polymer ?
#
loop_
_entity_poly.entity_id
_entity_poly.type
_entity_poly.pdbx_seq_one_letter_code
_entity_poly.pdbx_strand_id
1 'polypeptide(L)'
;LQQIELSCPVCETSFRSQAVVSTNSFGGKRTDFHERAAGTQPLPYLVHMCSRCGYTGAERDFTEEADISPMLREHVWTELAPQSAKPAVLGSEKYEAAAKVAEWQGMEPRHVADLLLRAAWCCVDEGDIEAERFFRRKAAWAFERALDGFDGVAAEERAVLTYLVGELWRRVGDQAAARRWFDQVPHEVLDTSTQQWVIDAARQQRDCPREWFG
;
A
#
# COMPACT_ATOMS: atom_id res chain seq x y z
N LEU A 1 -7.33 -9.04 17.95
CA LEU A 1 -6.19 -8.14 18.18
C LEU A 1 -5.54 -8.49 19.52
N GLN A 2 -4.22 -8.31 19.60
CA GLN A 2 -3.45 -8.40 20.85
C GLN A 2 -2.63 -7.13 21.05
N GLN A 3 -2.36 -6.79 22.29
CA GLN A 3 -1.40 -5.74 22.61
C GLN A 3 0.02 -6.30 22.50
N ILE A 4 0.89 -5.49 21.86
CA ILE A 4 2.32 -5.75 21.76
C ILE A 4 3.08 -4.54 22.29
N GLU A 5 4.30 -4.75 22.76
CA GLU A 5 5.24 -3.71 23.15
C GLU A 5 6.40 -3.69 22.15
N LEU A 6 6.72 -2.50 21.64
CA LEU A 6 7.74 -2.29 20.62
C LEU A 6 8.74 -1.25 21.10
N SER A 7 10.00 -1.42 20.73
CA SER A 7 11.05 -0.42 20.94
C SER A 7 11.37 0.28 19.63
N CYS A 8 11.30 1.61 19.62
CA CYS A 8 11.54 2.39 18.42
C CYS A 8 13.04 2.50 18.11
N PRO A 9 13.53 2.08 16.93
CA PRO A 9 14.96 2.14 16.61
C PRO A 9 15.47 3.56 16.37
N VAL A 10 14.56 4.53 16.13
CA VAL A 10 14.91 5.94 15.89
C VAL A 10 15.11 6.71 17.20
N CYS A 11 14.25 6.53 18.20
CA CYS A 11 14.24 7.32 19.44
C CYS A 11 14.30 6.50 20.73
N GLU A 12 14.46 5.17 20.61
CA GLU A 12 14.63 4.21 21.72
C GLU A 12 13.46 4.16 22.71
N THR A 13 12.34 4.79 22.36
CA THR A 13 11.14 4.82 23.20
C THR A 13 10.39 3.49 23.06
N SER A 14 10.11 2.82 24.18
CA SER A 14 9.14 1.72 24.23
C SER A 14 7.73 2.27 24.17
N PHE A 15 6.88 1.65 23.35
CA PHE A 15 5.49 2.04 23.20
C PHE A 15 4.59 0.83 22.97
N ARG A 16 3.31 0.98 23.32
CA ARG A 16 2.31 -0.06 23.08
C ARG A 16 1.63 0.11 21.74
N SER A 17 1.41 -1.01 21.05
CA SER A 17 0.66 -1.07 19.82
C SER A 17 -0.30 -2.27 19.83
N GLN A 18 -1.08 -2.39 18.76
CA GLN A 18 -1.98 -3.52 18.55
C GLN A 18 -1.58 -4.27 17.29
N ALA A 19 -1.55 -5.60 17.36
CA ALA A 19 -1.26 -6.48 16.25
C ALA A 19 -2.44 -7.43 15.95
N VAL A 20 -2.50 -7.91 14.72
CA VAL A 20 -3.49 -8.91 14.29
C VAL A 20 -3.05 -10.29 14.75
N VAL A 21 -3.91 -11.00 15.46
CA VAL A 21 -3.70 -12.42 15.84
C VAL A 21 -4.15 -13.34 14.72
N SER A 22 -5.34 -13.04 14.15
CA SER A 22 -5.92 -13.79 13.05
C SER A 22 -6.85 -12.90 12.26
N THR A 23 -6.99 -13.20 10.98
CA THR A 23 -7.92 -12.53 10.06
C THR A 23 -8.56 -13.55 9.13
N ASN A 24 -9.52 -13.10 8.34
CA ASN A 24 -10.19 -13.86 7.29
C ASN A 24 -10.38 -12.98 6.04
N SER A 25 -10.78 -13.58 4.93
CA SER A 25 -11.08 -12.90 3.67
C SER A 25 -12.56 -13.01 3.27
N PHE A 26 -13.46 -13.28 4.24
CA PHE A 26 -14.88 -13.51 3.96
C PHE A 26 -15.64 -12.25 3.52
N GLY A 27 -15.05 -11.07 3.64
CA GLY A 27 -15.58 -9.81 3.13
C GLY A 27 -15.42 -9.61 1.62
N GLY A 28 -14.83 -10.58 0.91
CA GLY A 28 -14.61 -10.55 -0.54
C GLY A 28 -13.33 -9.83 -0.94
N LYS A 29 -13.07 -9.83 -2.26
CA LYS A 29 -11.90 -9.20 -2.88
C LYS A 29 -12.33 -8.17 -3.91
N ARG A 30 -11.90 -6.94 -3.74
CA ARG A 30 -12.14 -5.87 -4.71
C ARG A 30 -11.23 -6.04 -5.93
N THR A 31 -11.63 -5.42 -7.04
CA THR A 31 -10.88 -5.51 -8.30
C THR A 31 -9.51 -4.84 -8.29
N ASP A 32 -9.22 -4.04 -7.29
CA ASP A 32 -7.88 -3.51 -6.98
C ASP A 32 -7.10 -4.38 -5.98
N PHE A 33 -7.51 -5.64 -5.82
CA PHE A 33 -6.94 -6.65 -4.93
C PHE A 33 -7.10 -6.42 -3.43
N HIS A 34 -7.89 -5.41 -3.03
CA HIS A 34 -8.21 -5.22 -1.61
C HIS A 34 -9.07 -6.39 -1.10
N GLU A 35 -8.47 -7.25 -0.30
CA GLU A 35 -9.17 -8.32 0.42
C GLU A 35 -9.74 -7.76 1.73
N ARG A 36 -11.03 -8.01 1.95
CA ARG A 36 -11.71 -7.53 3.15
C ARG A 36 -12.05 -8.67 4.10
N ALA A 37 -11.84 -8.41 5.39
CA ALA A 37 -12.31 -9.31 6.43
C ALA A 37 -13.82 -9.10 6.68
N ALA A 38 -14.49 -10.16 7.08
CA ALA A 38 -15.79 -10.01 7.75
C ALA A 38 -15.52 -9.57 9.20
N GLY A 39 -15.78 -8.30 9.51
CA GLY A 39 -15.50 -7.68 10.81
C GLY A 39 -14.36 -6.66 10.76
N THR A 40 -13.51 -6.65 11.78
CA THR A 40 -12.41 -5.69 11.88
C THR A 40 -11.42 -5.84 10.73
N GLN A 41 -11.15 -4.76 10.01
CA GLN A 41 -10.18 -4.76 8.94
C GLN A 41 -8.75 -4.83 9.50
N PRO A 42 -7.89 -5.72 8.97
CA PRO A 42 -6.56 -5.98 9.55
C PRO A 42 -5.52 -4.90 9.23
N LEU A 43 -5.64 -4.20 8.10
CA LEU A 43 -4.61 -3.31 7.58
C LEU A 43 -4.06 -2.29 8.58
N PRO A 44 -4.87 -1.55 9.37
CA PRO A 44 -4.37 -0.56 10.33
C PRO A 44 -3.48 -1.13 11.43
N TYR A 45 -3.47 -2.45 11.59
CA TYR A 45 -2.75 -3.18 12.65
C TYR A 45 -1.55 -3.97 12.12
N LEU A 46 -1.24 -3.86 10.82
CA LEU A 46 -0.05 -4.45 10.19
C LEU A 46 1.13 -3.49 10.15
N VAL A 47 0.89 -2.23 10.47
CA VAL A 47 1.92 -1.18 10.61
C VAL A 47 1.75 -0.48 11.95
N HIS A 48 2.89 -0.14 12.56
CA HIS A 48 2.97 0.46 13.88
C HIS A 48 3.68 1.81 13.78
N MET A 49 3.19 2.80 14.51
CA MET A 49 3.77 4.13 14.56
C MET A 49 4.26 4.42 15.99
N CYS A 50 5.51 4.83 16.10
CA CYS A 50 6.06 5.28 17.36
C CYS A 50 5.33 6.54 17.82
N SER A 51 4.76 6.52 19.02
CA SER A 51 4.00 7.63 19.60
C SER A 51 4.83 8.87 19.91
N ARG A 52 6.17 8.78 19.89
CA ARG A 52 7.07 9.89 20.20
C ARG A 52 7.63 10.57 18.94
N CYS A 53 8.17 9.80 18.00
CA CYS A 53 8.84 10.39 16.82
C CYS A 53 8.11 10.14 15.51
N GLY A 54 7.05 9.30 15.50
CA GLY A 54 6.29 9.01 14.29
C GLY A 54 6.95 8.00 13.35
N TYR A 55 8.12 7.42 13.67
CA TYR A 55 8.69 6.35 12.87
C TYR A 55 7.67 5.23 12.72
N THR A 56 7.47 4.78 11.49
CA THR A 56 6.40 3.84 11.16
C THR A 56 6.92 2.73 10.26
N GLY A 57 6.55 1.49 10.59
CA GLY A 57 6.93 0.29 9.86
C GLY A 57 6.12 -0.93 10.29
N ALA A 58 6.42 -2.10 9.74
CA ALA A 58 5.90 -3.37 10.22
C ALA A 58 6.56 -3.74 11.56
N GLU A 59 6.01 -4.71 12.28
CA GLU A 59 6.55 -5.16 13.59
C GLU A 59 8.05 -5.49 13.52
N ARG A 60 8.49 -6.16 12.45
CA ARG A 60 9.89 -6.54 12.22
C ARG A 60 10.86 -5.35 12.06
N ASP A 61 10.35 -4.16 11.74
CA ASP A 61 11.15 -2.95 11.54
C ASP A 61 11.44 -2.24 12.87
N PHE A 62 10.90 -2.75 13.99
CA PHE A 62 11.10 -2.26 15.35
C PHE A 62 12.07 -3.17 16.13
N THR A 63 13.20 -3.47 15.53
CA THR A 63 14.27 -4.26 16.14
C THR A 63 15.51 -3.40 16.41
N GLU A 64 16.37 -3.85 17.32
CA GLU A 64 17.65 -3.17 17.63
C GLU A 64 18.62 -3.23 16.44
N GLU A 65 18.41 -4.17 15.52
CA GLU A 65 19.27 -4.37 14.33
C GLU A 65 18.86 -3.46 13.15
N ALA A 66 17.79 -2.66 13.28
CA ALA A 66 17.33 -1.77 12.23
C ALA A 66 18.40 -0.70 11.90
N ASP A 67 18.83 -0.65 10.65
CA ASP A 67 19.80 0.36 10.19
C ASP A 67 19.11 1.73 10.04
N ILE A 68 19.36 2.60 11.00
CA ILE A 68 18.81 3.95 11.06
C ILE A 68 19.91 4.98 10.74
N SER A 69 19.98 5.39 9.49
CA SER A 69 20.92 6.45 9.08
C SER A 69 20.64 7.78 9.79
N PRO A 70 21.64 8.64 9.99
CA PRO A 70 21.43 9.98 10.55
C PRO A 70 20.40 10.81 9.76
N MET A 71 20.41 10.70 8.43
CA MET A 71 19.46 11.39 7.55
C MET A 71 18.01 10.90 7.76
N LEU A 72 17.82 9.58 7.85
CA LEU A 72 16.49 9.03 8.15
C LEU A 72 15.99 9.53 9.51
N ARG A 73 16.84 9.57 10.53
CA ARG A 73 16.51 10.08 11.86
C ARG A 73 16.06 11.54 11.79
N GLU A 74 16.76 12.38 11.04
CA GLU A 74 16.40 13.79 10.86
C GLU A 74 15.05 13.95 10.16
N HIS A 75 14.80 13.25 9.06
CA HIS A 75 13.51 13.27 8.36
C HIS A 75 12.35 12.84 9.28
N VAL A 76 12.52 11.75 10.02
CA VAL A 76 11.49 11.26 10.95
C VAL A 76 11.13 12.32 11.99
N TRP A 77 12.13 12.95 12.61
CA TRP A 77 11.89 13.99 13.61
C TRP A 77 11.25 15.26 13.03
N THR A 78 11.63 15.63 11.82
CA THR A 78 11.16 16.87 11.19
C THR A 78 9.74 16.72 10.63
N GLU A 79 9.45 15.58 9.98
CA GLU A 79 8.21 15.42 9.21
C GLU A 79 7.15 14.56 9.90
N LEU A 80 7.54 13.56 10.70
CA LEU A 80 6.59 12.60 11.29
C LEU A 80 6.29 12.89 12.77
N ALA A 81 7.24 13.42 13.53
CA ALA A 81 7.02 13.68 14.96
C ALA A 81 5.79 14.60 15.23
N PRO A 82 5.51 15.64 14.43
CA PRO A 82 4.30 16.44 14.63
C PRO A 82 2.99 15.64 14.45
N GLN A 83 3.02 14.58 13.64
CA GLN A 83 1.84 13.75 13.36
C GLN A 83 1.59 12.71 14.46
N SER A 84 2.65 12.22 15.12
CA SER A 84 2.56 11.21 16.18
C SER A 84 1.90 11.71 17.48
N ALA A 85 1.82 13.02 17.66
CA ALA A 85 1.21 13.64 18.82
C ALA A 85 -0.34 13.64 18.82
N LYS A 86 -0.96 13.11 17.75
CA LYS A 86 -2.43 13.00 17.66
C LYS A 86 -2.98 11.95 18.63
N PRO A 87 -4.18 12.17 19.20
CA PRO A 87 -4.81 11.21 20.12
C PRO A 87 -5.12 9.86 19.47
N ALA A 88 -5.38 9.86 18.17
CA ALA A 88 -5.57 8.67 17.35
C ALA A 88 -4.98 8.92 15.96
N VAL A 89 -4.25 7.93 15.45
CA VAL A 89 -3.68 7.94 14.12
C VAL A 89 -4.44 6.93 13.26
N LEU A 90 -4.95 7.38 12.12
CA LEU A 90 -5.69 6.55 11.18
C LEU A 90 -4.77 5.53 10.48
N GLY A 91 -5.34 4.45 9.97
CA GLY A 91 -4.60 3.44 9.21
C GLY A 91 -3.94 4.04 7.96
N SER A 92 -4.67 4.90 7.25
CA SER A 92 -4.16 5.63 6.09
C SER A 92 -2.96 6.50 6.42
N GLU A 93 -2.99 7.23 7.53
CA GLU A 93 -1.87 8.07 8.01
C GLU A 93 -0.64 7.24 8.37
N LYS A 94 -0.83 6.06 8.99
CA LYS A 94 0.28 5.14 9.28
C LYS A 94 0.94 4.65 8.00
N TYR A 95 0.15 4.24 7.01
CA TYR A 95 0.70 3.77 5.73
C TYR A 95 1.36 4.90 4.93
N GLU A 96 0.85 6.14 4.98
CA GLU A 96 1.54 7.29 4.41
C GLU A 96 2.90 7.52 5.06
N ALA A 97 2.96 7.48 6.39
CA ALA A 97 4.21 7.62 7.12
C ALA A 97 5.19 6.48 6.81
N ALA A 98 4.71 5.23 6.72
CA ALA A 98 5.53 4.09 6.32
C ALA A 98 6.07 4.24 4.89
N ALA A 99 5.27 4.75 3.94
CA ALA A 99 5.72 5.02 2.58
C ALA A 99 6.82 6.09 2.55
N LYS A 100 6.72 7.17 3.33
CA LYS A 100 7.77 8.17 3.47
C LYS A 100 9.06 7.57 4.05
N VAL A 101 8.95 6.77 5.11
CA VAL A 101 10.11 6.07 5.70
C VAL A 101 10.79 5.20 4.65
N ALA A 102 10.03 4.43 3.88
CA ALA A 102 10.54 3.58 2.81
C ALA A 102 11.24 4.40 1.70
N GLU A 103 10.68 5.55 1.31
CA GLU A 103 11.33 6.47 0.35
C GLU A 103 12.66 7.01 0.88
N TRP A 104 12.72 7.45 2.13
CA TRP A 104 13.95 7.95 2.76
C TRP A 104 15.02 6.87 2.97
N GLN A 105 14.60 5.61 3.09
CA GLN A 105 15.49 4.44 3.11
C GLN A 105 15.95 4.02 1.71
N GLY A 106 15.44 4.64 0.64
CA GLY A 106 15.78 4.26 -0.73
C GLY A 106 15.20 2.91 -1.15
N MET A 107 14.08 2.50 -0.53
CA MET A 107 13.40 1.26 -0.90
C MET A 107 12.87 1.34 -2.33
N GLU A 108 12.72 0.18 -2.95
CA GLU A 108 12.25 0.07 -4.33
C GLU A 108 10.90 0.75 -4.56
N PRO A 109 10.67 1.40 -5.72
CA PRO A 109 9.41 2.07 -6.04
C PRO A 109 8.18 1.20 -5.84
N ARG A 110 8.29 -0.11 -6.12
CA ARG A 110 7.21 -1.07 -5.90
C ARG A 110 6.81 -1.16 -4.43
N HIS A 111 7.78 -1.24 -3.52
CA HIS A 111 7.49 -1.31 -2.09
C HIS A 111 6.76 -0.06 -1.59
N VAL A 112 7.21 1.11 -2.03
CA VAL A 112 6.54 2.39 -1.74
C VAL A 112 5.10 2.40 -2.31
N ALA A 113 4.93 1.91 -3.54
CA ALA A 113 3.61 1.82 -4.19
C ALA A 113 2.64 0.92 -3.41
N ASP A 114 3.11 -0.22 -2.92
CA ASP A 114 2.31 -1.15 -2.10
C ASP A 114 1.85 -0.49 -0.79
N LEU A 115 2.71 0.31 -0.14
CA LEU A 115 2.33 1.04 1.07
C LEU A 115 1.29 2.12 0.78
N LEU A 116 1.47 2.90 -0.30
CA LEU A 116 0.50 3.91 -0.72
C LEU A 116 -0.85 3.30 -1.13
N LEU A 117 -0.84 2.13 -1.77
CA LEU A 117 -2.06 1.40 -2.09
C LEU A 117 -2.80 0.96 -0.83
N ARG A 118 -2.07 0.47 0.17
CA ARG A 118 -2.67 0.12 1.47
C ARG A 118 -3.21 1.34 2.22
N ALA A 119 -2.58 2.51 2.10
CA ALA A 119 -3.15 3.77 2.58
C ALA A 119 -4.51 4.04 1.91
N ALA A 120 -4.60 3.89 0.59
CA ALA A 120 -5.87 4.06 -0.13
C ALA A 120 -6.94 3.05 0.32
N TRP A 121 -6.57 1.80 0.59
CA TRP A 121 -7.50 0.80 1.12
C TRP A 121 -7.99 1.13 2.54
N CYS A 122 -7.12 1.67 3.39
CA CYS A 122 -7.54 2.17 4.70
C CYS A 122 -8.56 3.32 4.55
N CYS A 123 -8.33 4.27 3.62
CA CYS A 123 -9.27 5.34 3.35
C CYS A 123 -10.67 4.84 2.94
N VAL A 124 -10.75 3.71 2.20
CA VAL A 124 -12.06 3.07 1.89
C VAL A 124 -12.80 2.69 3.17
N ASP A 125 -12.10 2.13 4.14
CA ASP A 125 -12.69 1.70 5.42
C ASP A 125 -12.97 2.88 6.36
N GLU A 126 -12.20 3.96 6.23
CA GLU A 126 -12.33 5.23 6.96
C GLU A 126 -13.43 6.12 6.36
N GLY A 127 -13.86 5.84 5.11
CA GLY A 127 -14.89 6.63 4.41
C GLY A 127 -14.38 7.95 3.82
N ASP A 128 -13.07 8.13 3.70
CA ASP A 128 -12.45 9.33 3.13
C ASP A 128 -12.16 9.15 1.64
N ILE A 129 -13.13 9.56 0.81
CA ILE A 129 -13.07 9.41 -0.65
C ILE A 129 -11.99 10.30 -1.28
N GLU A 130 -11.72 11.49 -0.71
CA GLU A 130 -10.72 12.39 -1.28
C GLU A 130 -9.30 11.88 -1.00
N ALA A 131 -9.03 11.45 0.22
CA ALA A 131 -7.77 10.82 0.57
C ALA A 131 -7.57 9.49 -0.18
N GLU A 132 -8.64 8.68 -0.34
CA GLU A 132 -8.59 7.46 -1.17
C GLU A 132 -8.09 7.76 -2.59
N ARG A 133 -8.68 8.74 -3.27
CA ARG A 133 -8.30 9.14 -4.62
C ARG A 133 -6.86 9.68 -4.69
N PHE A 134 -6.47 10.44 -3.68
CA PHE A 134 -5.11 10.96 -3.57
C PHE A 134 -4.08 9.83 -3.47
N PHE A 135 -4.27 8.88 -2.56
CA PHE A 135 -3.35 7.77 -2.36
C PHE A 135 -3.35 6.79 -3.55
N ARG A 136 -4.50 6.54 -4.19
CA ARG A 136 -4.56 5.74 -5.42
C ARG A 136 -3.73 6.34 -6.54
N ARG A 137 -3.78 7.66 -6.72
CA ARG A 137 -2.98 8.36 -7.72
C ARG A 137 -1.50 8.26 -7.43
N LYS A 138 -1.10 8.46 -6.16
CA LYS A 138 0.30 8.29 -5.75
C LYS A 138 0.78 6.85 -5.95
N ALA A 139 -0.03 5.86 -5.60
CA ALA A 139 0.28 4.46 -5.81
C ALA A 139 0.43 4.13 -7.31
N ALA A 140 -0.49 4.61 -8.15
CA ALA A 140 -0.42 4.41 -9.61
C ALA A 140 0.91 4.93 -10.17
N TRP A 141 1.31 6.17 -9.86
CA TRP A 141 2.58 6.74 -10.31
C TRP A 141 3.81 5.96 -9.79
N ALA A 142 3.75 5.47 -8.56
CA ALA A 142 4.86 4.68 -8.01
C ALA A 142 4.95 3.29 -8.68
N PHE A 143 3.82 2.64 -8.99
CA PHE A 143 3.80 1.40 -9.76
C PHE A 143 4.25 1.62 -11.22
N GLU A 144 3.86 2.71 -11.87
CA GLU A 144 4.37 3.08 -13.20
C GLU A 144 5.89 3.17 -13.18
N ARG A 145 6.47 3.88 -12.23
CA ARG A 145 7.93 3.96 -12.06
C ARG A 145 8.57 2.58 -11.83
N ALA A 146 7.92 1.70 -11.09
CA ALA A 146 8.40 0.34 -10.88
C ALA A 146 8.38 -0.48 -12.18
N LEU A 147 7.34 -0.31 -13.02
CA LEU A 147 7.22 -0.97 -14.31
C LEU A 147 8.19 -0.43 -15.37
N ASP A 148 8.56 0.84 -15.30
CA ASP A 148 9.56 1.48 -16.18
C ASP A 148 11.00 1.07 -15.82
N GLY A 149 11.25 0.65 -14.57
CA GLY A 149 12.55 0.17 -14.11
C GLY A 149 12.91 -1.20 -14.69
N PHE A 150 14.20 -1.38 -15.04
CA PHE A 150 14.67 -2.61 -15.70
C PHE A 150 14.60 -3.84 -14.78
N ASP A 151 14.76 -3.68 -13.46
CA ASP A 151 14.82 -4.75 -12.46
C ASP A 151 13.74 -4.62 -11.35
N GLY A 152 12.85 -3.64 -11.46
CA GLY A 152 11.92 -3.30 -10.37
C GLY A 152 10.73 -4.25 -10.22
N VAL A 153 10.42 -5.06 -11.25
CA VAL A 153 9.26 -5.96 -11.27
C VAL A 153 9.62 -7.24 -12.01
N ALA A 154 9.43 -8.38 -11.35
CA ALA A 154 9.60 -9.68 -11.98
C ALA A 154 8.69 -9.83 -13.20
N ALA A 155 9.21 -10.45 -14.26
CA ALA A 155 8.49 -10.56 -15.53
C ALA A 155 7.10 -11.22 -15.38
N GLU A 156 6.98 -12.19 -14.48
CA GLU A 156 5.74 -12.91 -14.18
C GLU A 156 4.67 -12.04 -13.50
N GLU A 157 5.09 -10.94 -12.86
CA GLU A 157 4.19 -10.06 -12.13
C GLU A 157 3.77 -8.84 -12.95
N ARG A 158 4.47 -8.55 -14.06
CA ARG A 158 4.24 -7.34 -14.86
C ARG A 158 2.80 -7.21 -15.34
N ALA A 159 2.20 -8.28 -15.87
CA ALA A 159 0.82 -8.26 -16.36
C ALA A 159 -0.18 -7.89 -15.25
N VAL A 160 0.01 -8.43 -14.04
CA VAL A 160 -0.84 -8.16 -12.87
C VAL A 160 -0.68 -6.73 -12.39
N LEU A 161 0.55 -6.22 -12.34
CA LEU A 161 0.80 -4.82 -11.96
C LEU A 161 0.30 -3.84 -13.01
N THR A 162 0.45 -4.14 -14.30
CA THR A 162 -0.11 -3.35 -15.41
C THR A 162 -1.63 -3.24 -15.30
N TYR A 163 -2.32 -4.35 -14.99
CA TYR A 163 -3.74 -4.35 -14.68
C TYR A 163 -4.05 -3.46 -13.46
N LEU A 164 -3.29 -3.61 -12.39
CA LEU A 164 -3.52 -2.84 -11.15
C LEU A 164 -3.38 -1.33 -11.39
N VAL A 165 -2.39 -0.89 -12.15
CA VAL A 165 -2.25 0.53 -12.53
C VAL A 165 -3.48 1.02 -13.28
N GLY A 166 -3.97 0.25 -14.26
CA GLY A 166 -5.21 0.55 -14.97
C GLY A 166 -6.41 0.69 -14.03
N GLU A 167 -6.54 -0.21 -13.07
CA GLU A 167 -7.63 -0.19 -12.08
C GLU A 167 -7.52 1.01 -11.12
N LEU A 168 -6.31 1.39 -10.72
CA LEU A 168 -6.10 2.57 -9.90
C LEU A 168 -6.50 3.85 -10.64
N TRP A 169 -6.10 4.02 -11.89
CA TRP A 169 -6.52 5.15 -12.73
C TRP A 169 -8.04 5.18 -12.94
N ARG A 170 -8.66 4.03 -13.17
CA ARG A 170 -10.13 3.94 -13.28
C ARG A 170 -10.81 4.47 -12.01
N ARG A 171 -10.34 4.05 -10.84
CA ARG A 171 -10.93 4.43 -9.55
C ARG A 171 -10.71 5.90 -9.18
N VAL A 172 -9.67 6.54 -9.67
CA VAL A 172 -9.50 8.00 -9.52
C VAL A 172 -10.26 8.80 -10.58
N GLY A 173 -10.87 8.12 -11.57
CA GLY A 173 -11.70 8.75 -12.60
C GLY A 173 -10.98 9.10 -13.89
N ASP A 174 -9.68 8.79 -14.04
CA ASP A 174 -8.96 8.97 -15.32
C ASP A 174 -9.18 7.76 -16.23
N GLN A 175 -10.32 7.78 -16.94
CA GLN A 175 -10.72 6.70 -17.85
C GLN A 175 -9.77 6.54 -19.05
N ALA A 176 -9.13 7.63 -19.48
CA ALA A 176 -8.20 7.59 -20.60
C ALA A 176 -6.90 6.87 -20.21
N ALA A 177 -6.33 7.19 -19.05
CA ALA A 177 -5.19 6.49 -18.51
C ALA A 177 -5.52 5.02 -18.23
N ALA A 178 -6.65 4.74 -17.58
CA ALA A 178 -7.10 3.39 -17.28
C ALA A 178 -7.16 2.49 -18.53
N ARG A 179 -7.79 2.99 -19.63
CA ARG A 179 -7.88 2.24 -20.88
C ARG A 179 -6.52 1.93 -21.47
N ARG A 180 -5.60 2.91 -21.50
CA ARG A 180 -4.24 2.69 -22.02
C ARG A 180 -3.54 1.55 -21.27
N TRP A 181 -3.65 1.53 -19.93
CA TRP A 181 -3.03 0.50 -19.11
C TRP A 181 -3.69 -0.87 -19.28
N PHE A 182 -5.02 -0.95 -19.35
CA PHE A 182 -5.72 -2.21 -19.62
C PHE A 182 -5.39 -2.79 -21.00
N ASP A 183 -5.21 -1.93 -22.02
CA ASP A 183 -4.83 -2.36 -23.36
C ASP A 183 -3.38 -2.89 -23.43
N GLN A 184 -2.52 -2.54 -22.46
CA GLN A 184 -1.15 -3.07 -22.38
C GLN A 184 -1.09 -4.47 -21.73
N VAL A 185 -2.05 -4.84 -20.89
CA VAL A 185 -2.01 -6.11 -20.15
C VAL A 185 -1.73 -7.34 -21.01
N PRO A 186 -2.35 -7.54 -22.21
CA PRO A 186 -2.06 -8.69 -23.03
C PRO A 186 -0.60 -8.76 -23.53
N HIS A 187 0.09 -7.63 -23.63
CA HIS A 187 1.49 -7.55 -24.08
C HIS A 187 2.49 -7.92 -22.97
N GLU A 188 2.08 -7.86 -21.72
CA GLU A 188 2.90 -8.21 -20.55
C GLU A 188 2.69 -9.67 -20.10
N VAL A 189 1.73 -10.38 -20.69
CA VAL A 189 1.44 -11.79 -20.34
C VAL A 189 2.49 -12.70 -20.98
N LEU A 190 3.18 -13.48 -20.15
CA LEU A 190 4.20 -14.44 -20.57
C LEU A 190 3.59 -15.80 -20.93
N ASP A 191 2.61 -16.24 -20.16
CA ASP A 191 1.94 -17.53 -20.34
C ASP A 191 0.41 -17.36 -20.16
N THR A 192 -0.29 -17.48 -21.29
CA THR A 192 -1.75 -17.36 -21.30
C THR A 192 -2.45 -18.50 -20.53
N SER A 193 -1.81 -19.66 -20.37
CA SER A 193 -2.43 -20.77 -19.63
C SER A 193 -2.61 -20.46 -18.14
N THR A 194 -1.73 -19.65 -17.57
CA THR A 194 -1.74 -19.27 -16.15
C THR A 194 -2.24 -17.85 -15.92
N GLN A 195 -2.14 -16.95 -16.91
CA GLN A 195 -2.42 -15.52 -16.78
C GLN A 195 -3.63 -15.05 -17.62
N GLN A 196 -4.42 -15.95 -18.22
CA GLN A 196 -5.63 -15.55 -18.97
C GLN A 196 -6.59 -14.73 -18.13
N TRP A 197 -6.69 -15.04 -16.83
CA TRP A 197 -7.56 -14.33 -15.92
C TRP A 197 -7.30 -12.82 -15.82
N VAL A 198 -6.02 -12.38 -15.92
CA VAL A 198 -5.71 -10.94 -15.84
C VAL A 198 -6.09 -10.21 -17.12
N ILE A 199 -5.99 -10.88 -18.29
CA ILE A 199 -6.50 -10.35 -19.57
C ILE A 199 -8.01 -10.17 -19.50
N ASP A 200 -8.72 -11.17 -18.99
CA ASP A 200 -10.18 -11.12 -18.86
C ASP A 200 -10.62 -10.06 -17.85
N ALA A 201 -9.90 -9.93 -16.73
CA ALA A 201 -10.12 -8.87 -15.77
C ALA A 201 -9.90 -7.46 -16.38
N ALA A 202 -8.82 -7.27 -17.15
CA ALA A 202 -8.56 -6.00 -17.83
C ALA A 202 -9.67 -5.63 -18.81
N ARG A 203 -10.12 -6.58 -19.64
CA ARG A 203 -11.25 -6.39 -20.57
C ARG A 203 -12.53 -6.06 -19.80
N GLN A 204 -12.84 -6.80 -18.73
CA GLN A 204 -14.00 -6.55 -17.89
C GLN A 204 -14.00 -5.13 -17.33
N GLN A 205 -12.86 -4.67 -16.78
CA GLN A 205 -12.77 -3.33 -16.19
C GLN A 205 -12.76 -2.22 -17.23
N ARG A 206 -12.26 -2.47 -18.44
CA ARG A 206 -12.29 -1.53 -19.54
C ARG A 206 -13.69 -1.32 -20.12
N ASP A 207 -14.46 -2.41 -20.30
CA ASP A 207 -15.71 -2.42 -21.07
C ASP A 207 -16.96 -2.33 -20.19
N CYS A 208 -16.94 -3.01 -19.01
CA CYS A 208 -18.06 -3.04 -18.07
C CYS A 208 -17.52 -3.16 -16.62
N PRO A 209 -17.02 -2.07 -16.04
CA PRO A 209 -16.28 -2.10 -14.78
C PRO A 209 -17.13 -2.62 -13.60
N ARG A 210 -16.50 -3.40 -12.74
CA ARG A 210 -17.05 -3.90 -11.49
C ARG A 210 -16.19 -3.49 -10.31
N GLU A 211 -16.77 -3.50 -9.12
CA GLU A 211 -16.07 -3.17 -7.88
C GLU A 211 -15.44 -4.39 -7.20
N TRP A 212 -15.95 -5.59 -7.49
CA TRP A 212 -15.57 -6.85 -6.85
C TRP A 212 -15.27 -7.90 -7.90
N PHE A 213 -14.32 -8.76 -7.59
CA PHE A 213 -14.19 -10.03 -8.29
C PHE A 213 -15.39 -10.92 -7.94
N GLY A 214 -15.96 -11.55 -8.95
CA GLY A 214 -17.12 -12.45 -8.82
C GLY A 214 -16.70 -13.86 -8.44
#